data_9ebaf1cc5cb69c23af9d285c8d796337
#
_entry.id   9ebaf1cc5cb69c23af9d285c8d796337
#
_cell.length_a   1.000
_cell.length_b   1.000
_cell.length_c   1.000
_cell.angle_alpha   90.00
_cell.angle_beta   90.00
_cell.angle_gamma   90.00
#
_symmetry.space_group_name_H-M   'P 1'
#
loop_
_entity.id
_entity.type
_entity.pdbx_description
1 polymer ?
#
loop_
_entity_poly.entity_id
_entity_poly.type
_entity_poly.pdbx_seq_one_letter_code
_entity_poly.pdbx_strand_id
1 'polypeptide(L)'
;VIDLRDIVEQYASNEYIAHNFRTFSWLDRKITETFRHKLLRDRNNALRKADQVTTISPWHVEKLQAYNPNTELVYNGYDPELFYPEQHRTSQFVITYTGRLISLATRDPRLLFEAVSRLDREKLIDPDQFRIQWYVDAGSKAIIMQAATAYPVARYMDFFDYVPASEIPGVLNHSSILLQLANTFASNGPKGFMTTKLFE
;
A
#
# COMPACT_ATOMS: atom_id res chain seq x y z
N VAL A 1 8.34 2.39 26.30
CA VAL A 1 7.96 1.63 25.10
C VAL A 1 8.07 2.52 23.87
N ILE A 2 8.60 2.01 22.77
CA ILE A 2 8.62 2.66 21.44
C ILE A 2 7.88 1.78 20.46
N ASP A 3 6.83 2.31 19.82
CA ASP A 3 6.09 1.63 18.75
C ASP A 3 6.53 2.18 17.37
N LEU A 4 7.06 1.29 16.50
CA LEU A 4 7.52 1.64 15.16
C LEU A 4 6.72 0.86 14.12
N ARG A 5 5.79 1.56 13.47
CA ARG A 5 4.94 1.00 12.41
C ARG A 5 5.60 1.00 11.04
N ASP A 6 6.43 2.03 10.79
CA ASP A 6 7.23 2.17 9.58
C ASP A 6 8.69 2.41 9.94
N ILE A 7 9.60 1.78 9.20
CA ILE A 7 11.03 1.97 9.40
C ILE A 7 11.72 2.42 8.11
N VAL A 8 12.76 3.21 8.25
CA VAL A 8 13.47 3.83 7.11
C VAL A 8 14.03 2.80 6.13
N GLU A 9 14.38 1.62 6.63
CA GLU A 9 14.92 0.51 5.84
C GLU A 9 13.93 -0.11 4.85
N GLN A 10 12.62 0.12 5.03
CA GLN A 10 11.59 -0.32 4.08
C GLN A 10 11.72 0.37 2.73
N TYR A 11 12.27 1.58 2.73
CA TYR A 11 12.35 2.42 1.55
C TYR A 11 13.74 2.30 0.94
N ALA A 12 13.81 1.70 -0.24
CA ALA A 12 15.06 1.55 -0.99
C ALA A 12 15.63 2.90 -1.45
N SER A 13 14.75 3.87 -1.64
CA SER A 13 15.08 5.23 -2.03
C SER A 13 14.89 6.19 -0.86
N ASN A 14 15.38 7.39 -1.02
CA ASN A 14 15.22 8.47 -0.05
C ASN A 14 13.82 9.11 -0.07
N GLU A 15 12.83 8.46 -0.68
CA GLU A 15 11.46 8.95 -0.83
C GLU A 15 10.77 9.26 0.50
N TYR A 16 11.17 8.55 1.56
CA TYR A 16 10.65 8.80 2.90
C TYR A 16 11.22 10.09 3.54
N ILE A 17 12.34 10.58 3.02
CA ILE A 17 12.97 11.80 3.50
C ILE A 17 12.55 12.90 2.54
N ALA A 18 11.33 13.42 2.74
CA ALA A 18 10.81 14.52 1.94
C ALA A 18 11.59 15.79 2.20
N HIS A 19 12.33 16.24 1.22
CA HIS A 19 12.79 17.62 1.14
C HIS A 19 12.55 18.16 -0.27
N ASN A 20 12.22 19.44 -0.33
CA ASN A 20 11.83 20.11 -1.58
C ASN A 20 13.01 20.73 -2.32
N PHE A 21 14.20 20.15 -2.26
CA PHE A 21 15.32 20.63 -3.06
C PHE A 21 15.20 20.15 -4.50
N ARG A 22 14.98 21.07 -5.39
CA ARG A 22 14.51 20.80 -6.76
C ARG A 22 15.58 20.57 -7.81
N THR A 23 16.90 20.64 -7.54
CA THR A 23 17.74 20.95 -8.70
C THR A 23 19.08 20.28 -8.88
N PHE A 24 19.71 19.65 -7.93
CA PHE A 24 21.04 19.05 -8.18
C PHE A 24 21.20 17.67 -7.61
N SER A 25 21.25 16.71 -8.49
CA SER A 25 21.23 15.29 -8.17
C SER A 25 22.34 14.82 -7.19
N TRP A 26 23.52 15.43 -7.17
CA TRP A 26 24.60 14.99 -6.29
C TRP A 26 24.57 15.66 -4.90
N LEU A 27 24.30 16.97 -4.85
CA LEU A 27 24.19 17.70 -3.60
C LEU A 27 22.95 17.28 -2.83
N ASP A 28 21.85 17.16 -3.54
CA ASP A 28 20.59 16.65 -3.03
C ASP A 28 20.74 15.26 -2.43
N ARG A 29 21.42 14.36 -3.15
CA ARG A 29 21.73 13.01 -2.67
C ARG A 29 22.57 13.04 -1.39
N LYS A 30 23.64 13.84 -1.32
CA LYS A 30 24.48 13.97 -0.13
C LYS A 30 23.71 14.52 1.08
N ILE A 31 22.89 15.55 0.87
CA ILE A 31 22.04 16.12 1.91
C ILE A 31 21.07 15.05 2.42
N THR A 32 20.39 14.36 1.53
CA THR A 32 19.43 13.32 1.88
C THR A 32 20.08 12.15 2.60
N GLU A 33 21.24 11.69 2.16
CA GLU A 33 22.04 10.67 2.85
C GLU A 33 22.44 11.10 4.26
N THR A 34 22.86 12.36 4.43
CA THR A 34 23.21 12.91 5.73
C THR A 34 22.00 12.93 6.67
N PHE A 35 20.86 13.38 6.19
CA PHE A 35 19.61 13.34 6.95
C PHE A 35 19.19 11.91 7.30
N ARG A 36 19.28 10.99 6.34
CA ARG A 36 19.01 9.57 6.57
C ARG A 36 19.90 8.98 7.66
N HIS A 37 21.20 9.23 7.60
CA HIS A 37 22.14 8.76 8.61
C HIS A 37 21.85 9.35 10.00
N LYS A 38 21.54 10.65 10.05
CA LYS A 38 21.14 11.29 11.31
C LYS A 38 19.88 10.67 11.88
N LEU A 39 18.84 10.53 11.06
CA LEU A 39 17.55 9.94 11.46
C LEU A 39 17.74 8.52 12.02
N LEU A 40 18.49 7.67 11.30
CA LEU A 40 18.78 6.31 11.72
C LEU A 40 19.57 6.27 13.03
N ARG A 41 20.60 7.14 13.17
CA ARG A 41 21.40 7.23 14.40
C ARG A 41 20.54 7.63 15.60
N ASP A 42 19.71 8.66 15.43
CA ASP A 42 18.88 9.20 16.51
C ASP A 42 17.81 8.16 16.92
N ARG A 43 17.17 7.51 15.94
CA ARG A 43 16.26 6.38 16.17
C ARG A 43 16.95 5.24 16.90
N ASN A 44 18.10 4.78 16.41
CA ASN A 44 18.81 3.63 16.99
C ASN A 44 19.27 3.91 18.43
N ASN A 45 19.63 5.17 18.73
CA ASN A 45 19.97 5.58 20.08
C ASN A 45 18.73 5.59 21.01
N ALA A 46 17.57 5.98 20.50
CA ALA A 46 16.32 5.88 21.24
C ALA A 46 15.93 4.41 21.51
N LEU A 47 16.05 3.54 20.50
CA LEU A 47 15.77 2.12 20.64
C LEU A 47 16.62 1.45 21.71
N ARG A 48 17.93 1.74 21.77
CA ARG A 48 18.84 1.18 22.79
C ARG A 48 18.47 1.59 24.21
N LYS A 49 17.74 2.68 24.38
CA LYS A 49 17.32 3.21 25.70
C LYS A 49 15.89 2.81 26.06
N ALA A 50 15.15 2.23 25.13
CA ALA A 50 13.78 1.81 25.40
C ALA A 50 13.75 0.50 26.19
N ASP A 51 12.84 0.38 27.13
CA ASP A 51 12.60 -0.87 27.84
C ASP A 51 12.04 -1.95 26.91
N GLN A 52 11.22 -1.51 25.94
CA GLN A 52 10.57 -2.39 24.95
C GLN A 52 10.33 -1.64 23.65
N VAL A 53 10.40 -2.37 22.55
CA VAL A 53 10.06 -1.90 21.20
C VAL A 53 8.95 -2.77 20.64
N THR A 54 7.95 -2.18 20.02
CA THR A 54 6.91 -2.91 19.27
C THR A 54 6.92 -2.52 17.79
N THR A 55 6.56 -3.45 16.94
CA THR A 55 6.49 -3.23 15.49
C THR A 55 5.51 -4.20 14.81
N ILE A 56 5.20 -3.98 13.53
CA ILE A 56 4.07 -4.61 12.85
C ILE A 56 4.42 -5.79 11.95
N SER A 57 5.71 -6.07 11.73
CA SER A 57 6.08 -7.18 10.83
C SER A 57 7.29 -7.96 11.33
N PRO A 58 7.39 -9.27 11.00
CA PRO A 58 8.55 -10.08 11.34
C PRO A 58 9.88 -9.50 10.80
N TRP A 59 9.83 -8.91 9.59
CA TRP A 59 11.01 -8.28 9.01
C TRP A 59 11.47 -7.04 9.80
N HIS A 60 10.53 -6.24 10.32
CA HIS A 60 10.87 -5.13 11.21
C HIS A 60 11.51 -5.63 12.50
N VAL A 61 10.95 -6.69 13.10
CA VAL A 61 11.51 -7.31 14.31
C VAL A 61 12.97 -7.68 14.06
N GLU A 62 13.27 -8.40 12.99
CA GLU A 62 14.64 -8.78 12.60
C GLU A 62 15.60 -7.56 12.55
N LYS A 63 15.13 -6.44 11.96
CA LYS A 63 15.95 -5.23 11.82
C LYS A 63 16.13 -4.47 13.14
N LEU A 64 15.09 -4.40 13.95
CA LEU A 64 15.09 -3.62 15.18
C LEU A 64 15.74 -4.35 16.36
N GLN A 65 15.70 -5.68 16.39
CA GLN A 65 16.36 -6.50 17.42
C GLN A 65 17.87 -6.29 17.47
N ALA A 66 18.49 -5.85 16.38
CA ALA A 66 19.91 -5.45 16.38
C ALA A 66 20.20 -4.25 17.30
N TYR A 67 19.18 -3.48 17.66
CA TYR A 67 19.30 -2.29 18.50
C TYR A 67 18.63 -2.45 19.87
N ASN A 68 17.59 -3.26 19.95
CA ASN A 68 16.93 -3.59 21.19
C ASN A 68 16.43 -5.05 21.16
N PRO A 69 16.99 -5.97 21.96
CA PRO A 69 16.57 -7.37 21.98
C PRO A 69 15.12 -7.56 22.43
N ASN A 70 14.57 -6.61 23.21
CA ASN A 70 13.17 -6.61 23.65
C ASN A 70 12.26 -5.99 22.57
N THR A 71 12.39 -6.48 21.34
CA THR A 71 11.52 -6.06 20.23
C THR A 71 10.48 -7.15 19.96
N GLU A 72 9.22 -6.76 20.03
CA GLU A 72 8.07 -7.65 19.88
C GLU A 72 7.21 -7.30 18.67
N LEU A 73 6.61 -8.32 18.10
CA LEU A 73 5.67 -8.22 17.01
C LEU A 73 4.25 -7.96 17.52
N VAL A 74 3.69 -6.83 17.16
CA VAL A 74 2.29 -6.49 17.42
C VAL A 74 1.66 -6.08 16.09
N TYR A 75 0.91 -6.97 15.48
CA TYR A 75 0.24 -6.70 14.21
C TYR A 75 -0.75 -5.54 14.31
N ASN A 76 -1.06 -4.93 13.17
CA ASN A 76 -2.23 -4.08 13.07
C ASN A 76 -3.49 -4.92 13.36
N GLY A 77 -4.46 -4.30 13.95
CA GLY A 77 -5.77 -4.88 14.17
C GLY A 77 -6.82 -4.26 13.27
N TYR A 78 -8.05 -4.70 13.43
CA TYR A 78 -9.25 -4.14 12.84
C TYR A 78 -10.34 -4.02 13.90
N ASP A 79 -11.36 -3.24 13.63
CA ASP A 79 -12.52 -3.11 14.49
C ASP A 79 -13.57 -4.16 14.08
N PRO A 80 -13.79 -5.23 14.89
CA PRO A 80 -14.74 -6.28 14.54
C PRO A 80 -16.21 -5.85 14.63
N GLU A 81 -16.52 -4.71 15.27
CA GLU A 81 -17.86 -4.15 15.28
C GLU A 81 -18.17 -3.42 13.97
N LEU A 82 -17.12 -2.91 13.31
CA LEU A 82 -17.23 -2.22 12.03
C LEU A 82 -17.01 -3.16 10.85
N PHE A 83 -15.97 -4.00 10.91
CA PHE A 83 -15.58 -4.91 9.82
C PHE A 83 -15.99 -6.35 10.18
N TYR A 84 -17.09 -6.80 9.62
CA TYR A 84 -17.57 -8.18 9.73
C TYR A 84 -18.01 -8.70 8.37
N PRO A 85 -17.75 -9.97 8.05
CA PRO A 85 -18.11 -10.54 6.75
C PRO A 85 -19.61 -10.76 6.66
N GLU A 86 -20.20 -10.26 5.59
CA GLU A 86 -21.57 -10.56 5.20
C GLU A 86 -21.59 -11.38 3.92
N GLN A 87 -22.54 -12.33 3.83
CA GLN A 87 -22.70 -13.11 2.61
C GLN A 87 -23.58 -12.34 1.61
N HIS A 88 -22.93 -11.59 0.74
CA HIS A 88 -23.59 -10.96 -0.40
C HIS A 88 -23.31 -11.72 -1.69
N ARG A 89 -24.36 -11.97 -2.48
CA ARG A 89 -24.20 -12.42 -3.86
C ARG A 89 -24.25 -11.18 -4.75
N THR A 90 -23.17 -10.86 -5.38
CA THR A 90 -23.09 -9.81 -6.39
C THR A 90 -23.65 -10.35 -7.72
N SER A 91 -24.37 -9.51 -8.46
CA SER A 91 -24.81 -9.85 -9.82
C SER A 91 -23.66 -9.84 -10.83
N GLN A 92 -22.59 -9.15 -10.50
CA GLN A 92 -21.36 -9.02 -11.28
C GLN A 92 -20.17 -9.52 -10.47
N PHE A 93 -19.13 -9.96 -11.15
CA PHE A 93 -17.83 -10.22 -10.53
C PHE A 93 -17.09 -8.89 -10.36
N VAL A 94 -16.90 -8.46 -9.12
CA VAL A 94 -16.36 -7.14 -8.77
C VAL A 94 -15.01 -7.27 -8.09
N ILE A 95 -13.99 -6.61 -8.65
CA ILE A 95 -12.71 -6.39 -7.98
C ILE A 95 -12.71 -4.98 -7.41
N THR A 96 -12.52 -4.81 -6.11
CA THR A 96 -12.56 -3.51 -5.46
C THR A 96 -11.23 -3.11 -4.85
N TYR A 97 -10.81 -1.89 -5.13
CA TYR A 97 -9.72 -1.21 -4.47
C TYR A 97 -10.23 0.01 -3.70
N THR A 98 -9.89 0.10 -2.43
CA THR A 98 -10.18 1.26 -1.60
C THR A 98 -8.90 1.94 -1.17
N GLY A 99 -8.81 3.27 -1.26
CA GLY A 99 -7.73 4.05 -0.67
C GLY A 99 -6.88 4.85 -1.66
N ARG A 100 -5.75 5.37 -1.19
CA ARG A 100 -4.90 6.28 -1.95
C ARG A 100 -3.82 5.55 -2.72
N LEU A 101 -3.62 5.96 -3.99
CA LEU A 101 -2.51 5.52 -4.82
C LEU A 101 -1.57 6.71 -5.03
N ILE A 102 -0.49 6.75 -4.26
CA ILE A 102 0.43 7.91 -4.23
C ILE A 102 1.34 7.92 -5.47
N SER A 103 1.83 6.74 -5.87
CA SER A 103 2.69 6.59 -7.05
C SER A 103 2.69 5.14 -7.54
N LEU A 104 3.04 4.94 -8.80
CA LEU A 104 3.23 3.59 -9.36
C LEU A 104 4.44 2.87 -8.75
N ALA A 105 5.39 3.59 -8.15
CA ALA A 105 6.52 2.98 -7.45
C ALA A 105 6.10 2.23 -6.19
N THR A 106 5.00 2.65 -5.55
CA THR A 106 4.53 2.06 -4.29
C THR A 106 3.28 1.20 -4.45
N ARG A 107 2.46 1.47 -5.46
CA ARG A 107 1.18 0.76 -5.70
C ARG A 107 0.90 0.72 -7.19
N ASP A 108 1.31 -0.35 -7.86
CA ASP A 108 1.24 -0.48 -9.30
C ASP A 108 0.09 -1.38 -9.74
N PRO A 109 -0.95 -0.86 -10.43
CA PRO A 109 -2.06 -1.65 -10.91
C PRO A 109 -1.80 -2.35 -12.26
N ARG A 110 -0.66 -2.12 -12.93
CA ARG A 110 -0.43 -2.59 -14.30
C ARG A 110 -0.48 -4.09 -14.45
N LEU A 111 -0.08 -4.86 -13.43
CA LEU A 111 -0.22 -6.32 -13.45
C LEU A 111 -1.68 -6.76 -13.54
N LEU A 112 -2.58 -6.08 -12.80
CA LEU A 112 -4.02 -6.30 -12.92
C LEU A 112 -4.51 -5.94 -14.33
N PHE A 113 -4.07 -4.81 -14.88
CA PHE A 113 -4.47 -4.39 -16.23
C PHE A 113 -4.00 -5.36 -17.30
N GLU A 114 -2.81 -5.91 -17.17
CA GLU A 114 -2.30 -6.95 -18.06
C GLU A 114 -3.16 -8.23 -17.98
N ALA A 115 -3.48 -8.69 -16.77
CA ALA A 115 -4.33 -9.86 -16.55
C ALA A 115 -5.73 -9.66 -17.15
N VAL A 116 -6.38 -8.51 -16.88
CA VAL A 116 -7.70 -8.17 -17.42
C VAL A 116 -7.66 -8.05 -18.95
N SER A 117 -6.63 -7.45 -19.52
CA SER A 117 -6.45 -7.34 -20.97
C SER A 117 -6.28 -8.70 -21.63
N ARG A 118 -5.66 -9.65 -20.95
CA ARG A 118 -5.54 -11.03 -21.41
C ARG A 118 -6.89 -11.74 -21.41
N LEU A 119 -7.61 -11.67 -20.27
CA LEU A 119 -8.95 -12.26 -20.15
C LEU A 119 -9.93 -11.70 -21.19
N ASP A 120 -9.84 -10.40 -21.46
CA ASP A 120 -10.63 -9.71 -22.49
C ASP A 120 -10.33 -10.25 -23.91
N ARG A 121 -9.06 -10.40 -24.27
CA ARG A 121 -8.66 -10.98 -25.56
C ARG A 121 -9.11 -12.41 -25.75
N GLU A 122 -9.11 -13.17 -24.65
CA GLU A 122 -9.58 -14.56 -24.61
C GLU A 122 -11.12 -14.66 -24.52
N LYS A 123 -11.83 -13.50 -24.46
CA LYS A 123 -13.30 -13.41 -24.34
C LYS A 123 -13.85 -14.14 -23.09
N LEU A 124 -13.09 -14.14 -22.02
CA LEU A 124 -13.45 -14.78 -20.74
C LEU A 124 -14.17 -13.82 -19.79
N ILE A 125 -14.20 -12.53 -20.07
CA ILE A 125 -14.89 -11.51 -19.28
C ILE A 125 -15.70 -10.58 -20.18
N ASP A 126 -16.79 -10.06 -19.61
CA ASP A 126 -17.71 -9.13 -20.23
C ASP A 126 -17.92 -7.93 -19.32
N PRO A 127 -17.95 -6.68 -19.82
CA PRO A 127 -18.21 -5.49 -19.01
C PRO A 127 -19.53 -5.51 -18.24
N ASP A 128 -20.52 -6.25 -18.72
CA ASP A 128 -21.81 -6.39 -18.02
C ASP A 128 -21.72 -7.35 -16.81
N GLN A 129 -20.71 -8.22 -16.76
CA GLN A 129 -20.55 -9.21 -15.70
C GLN A 129 -19.27 -9.04 -14.88
N PHE A 130 -18.32 -8.21 -15.32
CA PHE A 130 -17.03 -8.01 -14.66
C PHE A 130 -16.72 -6.51 -14.51
N ARG A 131 -16.44 -6.07 -13.28
CA ARG A 131 -16.09 -4.67 -12.99
C ARG A 131 -14.87 -4.56 -12.08
N ILE A 132 -14.13 -3.46 -12.22
CA ILE A 132 -13.08 -3.03 -11.30
C ILE A 132 -13.52 -1.71 -10.70
N GLN A 133 -13.77 -1.69 -9.42
CA GLN A 133 -14.23 -0.52 -8.69
C GLN A 133 -13.07 0.13 -7.92
N TRP A 134 -12.88 1.42 -8.18
CA TRP A 134 -11.82 2.23 -7.58
C TRP A 134 -12.44 3.29 -6.67
N TYR A 135 -12.35 3.12 -5.36
CA TYR A 135 -12.72 4.12 -4.36
C TYR A 135 -11.48 4.93 -3.99
N VAL A 136 -11.24 6.03 -4.71
CA VAL A 136 -9.97 6.76 -4.71
C VAL A 136 -10.18 8.26 -4.87
N ASP A 137 -9.19 9.07 -4.44
CA ASP A 137 -9.17 10.50 -4.70
C ASP A 137 -8.85 10.83 -6.19
N ALA A 138 -9.10 12.09 -6.57
CA ALA A 138 -8.87 12.57 -7.95
C ALA A 138 -7.40 12.40 -8.40
N GLY A 139 -6.44 12.55 -7.50
CA GLY A 139 -5.02 12.35 -7.80
C GLY A 139 -4.70 10.89 -8.12
N SER A 140 -5.20 9.98 -7.30
CA SER A 140 -5.09 8.53 -7.52
C SER A 140 -5.77 8.11 -8.81
N LYS A 141 -6.97 8.63 -9.09
CA LYS A 141 -7.70 8.39 -10.35
C LYS A 141 -6.85 8.79 -11.56
N ALA A 142 -6.23 9.97 -11.52
CA ALA A 142 -5.37 10.43 -12.61
C ALA A 142 -4.19 9.47 -12.88
N ILE A 143 -3.53 8.99 -11.82
CA ILE A 143 -2.42 8.03 -11.91
C ILE A 143 -2.91 6.70 -12.50
N ILE A 144 -4.05 6.18 -12.03
CA ILE A 144 -4.63 4.92 -12.50
C ILE A 144 -5.00 5.04 -13.98
N MET A 145 -5.68 6.11 -14.36
CA MET A 145 -6.09 6.36 -15.75
C MET A 145 -4.88 6.48 -16.67
N GLN A 146 -3.82 7.19 -16.25
CA GLN A 146 -2.58 7.27 -17.00
C GLN A 146 -1.93 5.89 -17.16
N ALA A 147 -1.87 5.09 -16.10
CA ALA A 147 -1.32 3.74 -16.17
C ALA A 147 -2.16 2.81 -17.09
N ALA A 148 -3.46 3.03 -17.16
CA ALA A 148 -4.38 2.26 -17.97
C ALA A 148 -4.32 2.58 -19.48
N THR A 149 -3.68 3.67 -19.91
CA THR A 149 -3.65 4.07 -21.33
C THR A 149 -3.03 3.03 -22.28
N ALA A 150 -2.13 2.19 -21.76
CA ALA A 150 -1.48 1.12 -22.50
C ALA A 150 -2.33 -0.17 -22.59
N TYR A 151 -3.50 -0.21 -21.96
CA TYR A 151 -4.32 -1.42 -21.79
C TYR A 151 -5.78 -1.16 -22.16
N PRO A 152 -6.48 -2.10 -22.82
CA PRO A 152 -7.89 -1.93 -23.19
C PRO A 152 -8.84 -2.20 -22.00
N VAL A 153 -8.54 -1.64 -20.81
CA VAL A 153 -9.24 -1.96 -19.56
C VAL A 153 -10.24 -0.90 -19.10
N ALA A 154 -10.23 0.29 -19.71
CA ALA A 154 -11.06 1.41 -19.27
C ALA A 154 -12.56 1.08 -19.20
N ARG A 155 -13.06 0.24 -20.11
CA ARG A 155 -14.46 -0.20 -20.15
C ARG A 155 -14.90 -1.05 -18.96
N TYR A 156 -13.95 -1.60 -18.21
CA TYR A 156 -14.17 -2.41 -17.01
C TYR A 156 -14.06 -1.62 -15.71
N MET A 157 -13.66 -0.33 -15.76
CA MET A 157 -13.33 0.47 -14.58
C MET A 157 -14.46 1.44 -14.21
N ASP A 158 -14.84 1.40 -12.96
CA ASP A 158 -15.69 2.38 -12.30
C ASP A 158 -14.89 3.15 -11.25
N PHE A 159 -15.09 4.45 -11.17
CA PHE A 159 -14.42 5.32 -10.21
C PHE A 159 -15.43 5.98 -9.28
N PHE A 160 -15.18 5.84 -8.01
CA PHE A 160 -15.94 6.44 -6.93
C PHE A 160 -15.03 7.32 -6.09
N ASP A 161 -15.57 8.39 -5.54
CA ASP A 161 -14.87 9.19 -4.54
C ASP A 161 -14.74 8.45 -3.20
N TYR A 162 -14.01 9.04 -2.25
CA TYR A 162 -13.94 8.50 -0.91
C TYR A 162 -15.33 8.49 -0.26
N VAL A 163 -15.66 7.35 0.30
CA VAL A 163 -16.82 7.18 1.15
C VAL A 163 -16.41 7.26 2.63
N PRO A 164 -17.34 7.61 3.53
CA PRO A 164 -17.10 7.55 4.97
C PRO A 164 -16.57 6.18 5.41
N ALA A 165 -15.71 6.15 6.43
CA ALA A 165 -15.13 4.89 6.94
C ALA A 165 -16.20 3.86 7.34
N SER A 166 -17.34 4.32 7.85
CA SER A 166 -18.50 3.47 8.20
C SER A 166 -19.17 2.78 7.01
N GLU A 167 -18.96 3.26 5.79
CA GLU A 167 -19.53 2.67 4.57
C GLU A 167 -18.56 1.67 3.89
N ILE A 168 -17.27 1.72 4.24
CA ILE A 168 -16.25 0.84 3.66
C ILE A 168 -16.59 -0.65 3.83
N PRO A 169 -17.03 -1.14 5.01
CA PRO A 169 -17.38 -2.55 5.16
C PRO A 169 -18.46 -3.01 4.16
N GLY A 170 -19.48 -2.17 3.93
CA GLY A 170 -20.51 -2.45 2.92
C GLY A 170 -19.91 -2.56 1.52
N VAL A 171 -19.00 -1.66 1.14
CA VAL A 171 -18.29 -1.71 -0.15
C VAL A 171 -17.48 -3.01 -0.27
N LEU A 172 -16.75 -3.39 0.78
CA LEU A 172 -15.93 -4.61 0.78
C LEU A 172 -16.79 -5.87 0.69
N ASN A 173 -17.88 -5.94 1.44
CA ASN A 173 -18.81 -7.07 1.43
C ASN A 173 -19.52 -7.27 0.08
N HIS A 174 -19.67 -6.21 -0.73
CA HIS A 174 -20.23 -6.29 -2.09
C HIS A 174 -19.18 -6.55 -3.17
N SER A 175 -18.01 -7.02 -2.80
CA SER A 175 -16.89 -7.30 -3.70
C SER A 175 -16.62 -8.80 -3.81
N SER A 176 -16.28 -9.26 -5.02
CA SER A 176 -15.85 -10.65 -5.25
C SER A 176 -14.39 -10.86 -4.90
N ILE A 177 -13.55 -9.81 -5.11
CA ILE A 177 -12.13 -9.79 -4.75
C ILE A 177 -11.80 -8.40 -4.18
N LEU A 178 -11.08 -8.40 -3.06
CA LEU A 178 -10.48 -7.20 -2.49
C LEU A 178 -9.05 -7.05 -3.00
N LEU A 179 -8.79 -5.96 -3.72
CA LEU A 179 -7.50 -5.70 -4.33
C LEU A 179 -6.55 -5.00 -3.35
N GLN A 180 -5.43 -5.64 -3.08
CA GLN A 180 -4.31 -5.03 -2.37
C GLN A 180 -3.16 -4.78 -3.35
N LEU A 181 -2.79 -3.51 -3.52
CA LEU A 181 -1.64 -3.14 -4.34
C LEU A 181 -0.40 -2.96 -3.46
N ALA A 182 0.69 -3.58 -3.89
CA ALA A 182 2.00 -3.45 -3.28
C ALA A 182 3.05 -3.13 -4.35
N ASN A 183 4.23 -2.70 -3.93
CA ASN A 183 5.34 -2.44 -4.82
C ASN A 183 5.89 -3.76 -5.40
N THR A 184 5.99 -3.83 -6.71
CA THR A 184 6.44 -5.02 -7.45
C THR A 184 7.92 -5.00 -7.82
N PHE A 185 8.67 -3.94 -7.53
CA PHE A 185 10.10 -3.86 -7.88
C PHE A 185 10.95 -4.81 -7.03
N ALA A 186 11.22 -5.94 -7.64
CA ALA A 186 11.56 -7.22 -7.06
C ALA A 186 12.90 -7.33 -6.32
N SER A 187 13.86 -6.45 -6.50
CA SER A 187 15.14 -6.59 -5.77
C SER A 187 15.10 -5.98 -4.36
N ASN A 188 14.20 -5.03 -4.13
CA ASN A 188 14.05 -4.31 -2.87
C ASN A 188 12.58 -4.00 -2.58
N GLY A 189 11.66 -4.87 -2.98
CA GLY A 189 10.24 -4.71 -2.69
C GLY A 189 10.01 -4.36 -1.22
N PRO A 190 8.91 -3.69 -0.86
CA PRO A 190 8.67 -3.20 0.49
C PRO A 190 8.59 -4.37 1.46
N LYS A 191 9.76 -4.74 1.96
CA LYS A 191 9.88 -5.76 3.01
C LYS A 191 9.20 -5.22 4.25
N GLY A 192 8.36 -6.03 4.85
CA GLY A 192 7.70 -5.67 6.09
C GLY A 192 6.49 -4.75 5.95
N PHE A 193 5.95 -4.57 4.76
CA PHE A 193 4.75 -3.77 4.56
C PHE A 193 3.51 -4.53 5.04
N MET A 194 2.91 -4.07 6.14
CA MET A 194 1.70 -4.65 6.71
C MET A 194 0.65 -3.55 6.84
N THR A 195 -0.18 -3.40 5.82
CA THR A 195 -1.23 -2.38 5.84
C THR A 195 -2.40 -2.80 6.70
N THR A 196 -3.12 -1.86 7.32
CA THR A 196 -4.35 -2.13 8.07
C THR A 196 -5.40 -2.85 7.23
N LYS A 197 -5.51 -2.51 5.95
CA LYS A 197 -6.43 -3.14 4.98
C LYS A 197 -6.26 -4.65 4.80
N LEU A 198 -5.14 -5.22 5.24
CA LEU A 198 -4.93 -6.66 5.22
C LEU A 198 -5.73 -7.35 6.33
N PHE A 199 -6.13 -6.60 7.35
CA PHE A 199 -6.84 -7.10 8.54
C PHE A 199 -8.34 -6.73 8.51
N GLU A 200 -8.72 -5.71 7.74
CA GLU A 200 -10.09 -5.30 7.46
C GLU A 200 -10.74 -6.23 6.41
#